data_205abb3b13690c43967ebbd02f1f629c
#
_entry.id   205abb3b13690c43967ebbd02f1f629c
#
_cell.length_a   1.000
_cell.length_b   1.000
_cell.length_c   1.000
_cell.angle_alpha   90.00
_cell.angle_beta   90.00
_cell.angle_gamma   90.00
#
_symmetry.space_group_name_H-M   'P 1'
#
loop_
_entity.id
_entity.type
_entity.pdbx_description
1 polymer ?
#
loop_
_entity_poly.entity_id
_entity_poly.type
_entity_poly.pdbx_seq_one_letter_code
_entity_poly.pdbx_strand_id
1 'polypeptide(L)'
;MRKKSLETSNIKQPKIETEKNIEFLKEEIKKSAIHAKDSYDYQKLCVKRNGLLSCHYEEDREDLYFYYTVKGMNPFIQVKSESREKKYQILINFSKLKELQADFLLKLTEENLYYDENGLLYLKDRDIYGRGEKPDDTYFLNAYKSFVAGVLGSKYSVKQIQESGIEICKEEKWFEPIYNCQTVEEIADVLRNVKKDYVTE
;
A
#
# COMPACT_ATOMS: atom_id res chain seq x y z
N MET A 1 13.96 30.51 34.58
CA MET A 1 12.98 29.75 33.77
C MET A 1 13.38 29.75 32.32
N ARG A 2 13.97 28.66 31.80
CA ARG A 2 14.40 28.53 30.40
C ARG A 2 13.31 27.77 29.67
N LYS A 3 12.66 28.40 28.69
CA LYS A 3 11.73 27.74 27.74
C LYS A 3 12.54 26.88 26.78
N LYS A 4 12.31 25.56 26.79
CA LYS A 4 12.73 24.62 25.74
C LYS A 4 11.82 24.81 24.54
N SER A 5 12.36 25.24 23.43
CA SER A 5 11.70 25.21 22.13
C SER A 5 11.67 23.76 21.62
N LEU A 6 10.49 23.27 21.29
CA LEU A 6 10.27 22.01 20.58
C LEU A 6 10.74 22.19 19.13
N GLU A 7 11.77 21.47 18.75
CA GLU A 7 12.17 21.33 17.35
C GLU A 7 11.14 20.46 16.62
N THR A 8 10.39 21.08 15.73
CA THR A 8 9.56 20.40 14.75
C THR A 8 10.45 19.72 13.73
N SER A 9 10.43 18.38 13.72
CA SER A 9 11.09 17.56 12.71
C SER A 9 10.50 17.86 11.32
N ASN A 10 11.29 18.50 10.47
CA ASN A 10 10.99 18.71 9.06
C ASN A 10 11.02 17.35 8.32
N ILE A 11 9.86 16.77 8.11
CA ILE A 11 9.68 15.70 7.14
C ILE A 11 9.82 16.34 5.76
N LYS A 12 10.96 16.13 5.12
CA LYS A 12 11.18 16.56 3.73
C LYS A 12 10.25 15.76 2.82
N GLN A 13 9.35 16.46 2.14
CA GLN A 13 8.57 15.87 1.05
C GLN A 13 9.52 15.36 -0.05
N PRO A 14 9.26 14.19 -0.66
CA PRO A 14 10.09 13.66 -1.74
C PRO A 14 10.12 14.65 -2.92
N LYS A 15 11.31 14.94 -3.44
CA LYS A 15 11.46 15.71 -4.67
C LYS A 15 11.11 14.84 -5.87
N ILE A 16 10.18 15.31 -6.68
CA ILE A 16 9.89 14.72 -8.01
C ILE A 16 10.93 15.26 -8.97
N GLU A 17 11.80 14.41 -9.47
CA GLU A 17 12.76 14.75 -10.54
C GLU A 17 12.22 14.22 -11.87
N THR A 18 12.05 15.13 -12.84
CA THR A 18 11.57 14.81 -14.19
C THR A 18 12.75 14.72 -15.16
N GLU A 19 13.15 13.53 -15.54
CA GLU A 19 13.99 13.31 -16.72
C GLU A 19 13.13 12.76 -17.87
N LYS A 20 13.02 13.54 -18.95
CA LYS A 20 12.43 13.18 -20.27
C LYS A 20 11.35 12.08 -20.23
N ASN A 21 10.16 12.39 -19.73
CA ASN A 21 8.98 11.50 -19.74
C ASN A 21 9.01 10.25 -18.84
N ILE A 22 9.95 10.13 -17.93
CA ILE A 22 9.93 9.11 -16.87
C ILE A 22 9.87 9.83 -15.54
N GLU A 23 8.77 9.65 -14.80
CA GLU A 23 8.64 10.14 -13.43
C GLU A 23 9.20 9.09 -12.49
N PHE A 24 10.23 9.47 -11.73
CA PHE A 24 10.80 8.65 -10.68
C PHE A 24 10.49 9.23 -9.32
N LEU A 25 10.17 8.36 -8.37
CA LEU A 25 10.21 8.67 -6.96
C LEU A 25 11.53 8.17 -6.39
N LYS A 26 12.33 9.07 -5.84
CA LYS A 26 13.54 8.73 -5.10
C LYS A 26 13.19 8.57 -3.62
N GLU A 27 13.60 7.48 -3.02
CA GLU A 27 13.50 7.22 -1.60
C GLU A 27 14.88 6.85 -1.03
N GLU A 28 15.23 7.46 0.10
CA GLU A 28 16.44 7.18 0.85
C GLU A 28 16.09 6.37 2.09
N ILE A 29 16.71 5.21 2.24
CA ILE A 29 16.49 4.30 3.36
C ILE A 29 17.82 3.97 4.01
N LYS A 30 17.92 4.10 5.32
CA LYS A 30 19.09 3.63 6.08
C LYS A 30 19.20 2.11 5.98
N LYS A 31 20.38 1.58 5.64
CA LYS A 31 20.65 0.13 5.61
C LYS A 31 20.32 -0.56 6.95
N SER A 32 20.40 0.19 8.05
CA SER A 32 20.04 -0.29 9.39
C SER A 32 18.52 -0.42 9.61
N ALA A 33 17.70 0.23 8.78
CA ALA A 33 16.24 0.30 8.97
C ALA A 33 15.47 -0.80 8.22
N ILE A 34 16.17 -1.65 7.43
CA ILE A 34 15.57 -2.75 6.67
C ILE A 34 16.25 -4.09 6.98
N HIS A 35 15.56 -5.19 6.70
CA HIS A 35 16.09 -6.54 6.90
C HIS A 35 17.05 -6.98 5.79
N ALA A 36 16.88 -6.46 4.57
CA ALA A 36 17.83 -6.65 3.47
C ALA A 36 19.23 -6.14 3.87
N LYS A 37 20.29 -6.95 3.65
CA LYS A 37 21.63 -6.67 4.20
C LYS A 37 22.76 -6.62 3.17
N ASP A 38 22.56 -7.16 1.99
CA ASP A 38 23.60 -7.25 0.97
C ASP A 38 23.05 -7.01 -0.45
N SER A 39 23.92 -6.97 -1.42
CA SER A 39 23.57 -6.71 -2.82
C SER A 39 22.57 -7.72 -3.40
N TYR A 40 22.58 -8.97 -2.92
CA TYR A 40 21.62 -9.99 -3.35
C TYR A 40 20.21 -9.64 -2.85
N ASP A 41 20.09 -9.30 -1.58
CA ASP A 41 18.83 -8.87 -0.98
C ASP A 41 18.31 -7.59 -1.65
N TYR A 42 19.18 -6.59 -1.91
CA TYR A 42 18.78 -5.35 -2.57
C TYR A 42 18.29 -5.59 -4.01
N GLN A 43 18.96 -6.48 -4.76
CA GLN A 43 18.50 -6.90 -6.09
C GLN A 43 17.15 -7.61 -6.01
N LYS A 44 16.92 -8.46 -5.00
CA LYS A 44 15.62 -9.11 -4.76
C LYS A 44 14.52 -8.09 -4.53
N LEU A 45 14.78 -7.00 -3.80
CA LEU A 45 13.81 -5.90 -3.63
C LEU A 45 13.49 -5.19 -4.95
N CYS A 46 14.38 -5.18 -5.92
CA CYS A 46 14.19 -4.54 -7.24
C CYS A 46 13.67 -5.50 -8.31
N VAL A 47 13.32 -6.74 -7.95
CA VAL A 47 12.80 -7.70 -8.93
C VAL A 47 11.53 -7.18 -9.60
N LYS A 48 11.48 -7.31 -10.92
CA LYS A 48 10.28 -6.97 -11.70
C LYS A 48 9.21 -8.03 -11.48
N ARG A 49 8.11 -7.66 -10.84
CA ARG A 49 7.00 -8.56 -10.51
C ARG A 49 5.66 -7.82 -10.55
N ASN A 50 4.59 -8.51 -10.93
CA ASN A 50 3.24 -7.97 -10.85
C ASN A 50 2.92 -7.56 -9.41
N GLY A 51 2.29 -6.40 -9.25
CA GLY A 51 1.98 -5.83 -7.95
C GLY A 51 3.12 -5.06 -7.29
N LEU A 52 4.30 -4.97 -7.91
CA LEU A 52 5.43 -4.15 -7.45
C LEU A 52 5.73 -3.04 -8.45
N LEU A 53 5.95 -1.81 -7.99
CA LEU A 53 6.53 -0.77 -8.82
C LEU A 53 7.94 -1.20 -9.25
N SER A 54 8.25 -1.00 -10.53
CA SER A 54 9.61 -1.20 -11.04
C SER A 54 10.54 -0.23 -10.34
N CYS A 55 11.67 -0.72 -9.87
CA CYS A 55 12.69 0.12 -9.25
C CYS A 55 14.10 -0.35 -9.59
N HIS A 56 15.05 0.53 -9.39
CA HIS A 56 16.46 0.21 -9.27
C HIS A 56 17.00 0.89 -8.01
N TYR A 57 18.19 0.50 -7.58
CA TYR A 57 18.81 1.07 -6.40
C TYR A 57 20.24 1.53 -6.66
N GLU A 58 20.67 2.50 -5.89
CA GLU A 58 22.05 2.90 -5.69
C GLU A 58 22.36 2.78 -4.21
N GLU A 59 23.61 2.62 -3.86
CA GLU A 59 24.04 2.54 -2.47
C GLU A 59 25.28 3.35 -2.19
N ASP A 60 25.37 3.88 -1.01
CA ASP A 60 26.60 4.35 -0.42
C ASP A 60 26.95 3.55 0.85
N ARG A 61 27.76 4.13 1.75
CA ARG A 61 28.21 3.43 2.94
C ARG A 61 27.09 3.09 3.91
N GLU A 62 26.11 3.96 4.09
CA GLU A 62 25.07 3.86 5.13
C GLU A 62 23.65 3.78 4.58
N ASP A 63 23.45 4.26 3.35
CA ASP A 63 22.14 4.47 2.76
C ASP A 63 21.95 3.67 1.48
N LEU A 64 20.66 3.39 1.20
CA LEU A 64 20.14 2.87 -0.04
C LEU A 64 19.24 3.94 -0.65
N TYR A 65 19.38 4.14 -1.94
CA TYR A 65 18.55 5.06 -2.72
C TYR A 65 17.75 4.24 -3.72
N PHE A 66 16.45 4.10 -3.49
CA PHE A 66 15.55 3.44 -4.43
C PHE A 66 14.92 4.48 -5.36
N TYR A 67 14.87 4.15 -6.65
CA TYR A 67 14.25 4.95 -7.69
C TYR A 67 13.10 4.15 -8.30
N TYR A 68 11.87 4.52 -7.95
CA TYR A 68 10.65 3.84 -8.39
C TYR A 68 10.08 4.52 -9.63
N THR A 69 9.77 3.75 -10.67
CA THR A 69 9.10 4.25 -11.88
C THR A 69 7.61 4.37 -11.61
N VAL A 70 7.07 5.59 -11.69
CA VAL A 70 5.65 5.89 -11.46
C VAL A 70 4.94 6.42 -12.71
N LYS A 71 5.57 6.32 -13.89
CA LYS A 71 4.95 6.73 -15.15
C LYS A 71 3.66 5.96 -15.41
N GLY A 72 2.55 6.66 -15.63
CA GLY A 72 1.24 6.07 -15.87
C GLY A 72 0.57 5.50 -14.61
N MET A 73 1.12 5.78 -13.43
CA MET A 73 0.57 5.35 -12.14
C MET A 73 -0.06 6.52 -11.41
N ASN A 74 -1.17 6.25 -10.73
CA ASN A 74 -1.83 7.19 -9.84
C ASN A 74 -1.56 6.80 -8.38
N PRO A 75 -1.21 7.73 -7.49
CA PRO A 75 -1.10 7.43 -6.05
C PRO A 75 -2.45 6.99 -5.49
N PHE A 76 -2.47 6.00 -4.60
CA PHE A 76 -3.71 5.42 -4.07
C PHE A 76 -4.63 6.44 -3.39
N ILE A 77 -4.09 7.48 -2.80
CA ILE A 77 -4.89 8.54 -2.16
C ILE A 77 -5.91 9.18 -3.12
N GLN A 78 -5.67 9.12 -4.44
CA GLN A 78 -6.59 9.64 -5.46
C GLN A 78 -7.79 8.71 -5.72
N VAL A 79 -7.77 7.45 -5.24
CA VAL A 79 -8.87 6.49 -5.42
C VAL A 79 -10.21 7.07 -4.93
N LYS A 80 -10.20 7.90 -3.90
CA LYS A 80 -11.43 8.54 -3.37
C LYS A 80 -12.15 9.43 -4.38
N SER A 81 -11.44 9.99 -5.36
CA SER A 81 -12.01 10.82 -6.45
C SER A 81 -12.44 10.01 -7.67
N GLU A 82 -12.12 8.73 -7.74
CA GLU A 82 -12.48 7.86 -8.84
C GLU A 82 -13.99 7.56 -8.87
N SER A 83 -14.47 7.12 -10.03
CA SER A 83 -15.84 6.62 -10.17
C SER A 83 -16.07 5.43 -9.24
N ARG A 84 -17.34 5.22 -8.86
CA ARG A 84 -17.71 4.09 -7.99
C ARG A 84 -17.24 2.76 -8.57
N GLU A 85 -17.47 2.54 -9.86
CA GLU A 85 -17.05 1.31 -10.54
C GLU A 85 -15.53 1.11 -10.45
N LYS A 86 -14.75 2.17 -10.68
CA LYS A 86 -13.30 2.13 -10.60
C LYS A 86 -12.80 1.82 -9.19
N LYS A 87 -13.42 2.41 -8.16
CA LYS A 87 -13.13 2.09 -6.75
C LYS A 87 -13.28 0.60 -6.47
N TYR A 88 -14.42 -0.01 -6.88
CA TYR A 88 -14.63 -1.45 -6.71
C TYR A 88 -13.58 -2.27 -7.46
N GLN A 89 -13.25 -1.89 -8.70
CA GLN A 89 -12.25 -2.59 -9.49
C GLN A 89 -10.87 -2.58 -8.80
N ILE A 90 -10.44 -1.43 -8.31
CA ILE A 90 -9.18 -1.25 -7.59
C ILE A 90 -9.18 -2.10 -6.32
N LEU A 91 -10.25 -2.02 -5.53
CA LEU A 91 -10.36 -2.78 -4.28
C LEU A 91 -10.41 -4.29 -4.52
N ILE A 92 -11.12 -4.78 -5.55
CA ILE A 92 -11.08 -6.20 -5.93
C ILE A 92 -9.65 -6.64 -6.28
N ASN A 93 -8.90 -5.81 -7.01
CA ASN A 93 -7.52 -6.11 -7.38
C ASN A 93 -6.55 -6.10 -6.19
N PHE A 94 -6.93 -5.48 -5.05
CA PHE A 94 -6.11 -5.49 -3.83
C PHE A 94 -5.79 -6.92 -3.36
N SER A 95 -6.73 -7.86 -3.52
CA SER A 95 -6.55 -9.26 -3.14
C SER A 95 -5.32 -9.91 -3.80
N LYS A 96 -4.96 -9.48 -5.02
CA LYS A 96 -3.80 -10.02 -5.75
C LYS A 96 -2.46 -9.70 -5.10
N LEU A 97 -2.39 -8.64 -4.28
CA LEU A 97 -1.16 -8.28 -3.57
C LEU A 97 -0.78 -9.33 -2.51
N LYS A 98 -1.75 -10.18 -2.08
CA LYS A 98 -1.47 -11.24 -1.10
C LYS A 98 -0.38 -12.20 -1.56
N GLU A 99 -0.30 -12.48 -2.86
CA GLU A 99 0.72 -13.38 -3.42
C GLU A 99 2.16 -12.87 -3.16
N LEU A 100 2.34 -11.56 -3.01
CA LEU A 100 3.65 -10.97 -2.73
C LEU A 100 4.13 -11.28 -1.30
N GLN A 101 3.23 -11.58 -0.35
CA GLN A 101 3.60 -11.92 1.02
C GLN A 101 4.46 -13.19 1.11
N ALA A 102 4.43 -14.06 0.11
CA ALA A 102 5.28 -15.25 0.07
C ALA A 102 6.79 -14.90 0.08
N ASP A 103 7.14 -13.73 -0.49
CA ASP A 103 8.54 -13.34 -0.70
C ASP A 103 8.93 -12.05 0.02
N PHE A 104 7.94 -11.20 0.35
CA PHE A 104 8.18 -9.85 0.85
C PHE A 104 7.36 -9.51 2.08
N LEU A 105 7.97 -8.80 3.01
CA LEU A 105 7.31 -8.04 4.06
C LEU A 105 6.68 -6.80 3.42
N LEU A 106 5.34 -6.78 3.35
CA LEU A 106 4.59 -5.72 2.67
C LEU A 106 4.21 -4.60 3.64
N LYS A 107 4.41 -3.36 3.21
CA LYS A 107 3.96 -2.18 3.94
C LYS A 107 2.70 -1.61 3.28
N LEU A 108 1.54 -2.11 3.72
CA LEU A 108 0.23 -1.80 3.13
C LEU A 108 -0.34 -0.50 3.71
N THR A 109 0.14 0.64 3.22
CA THR A 109 -0.35 1.99 3.56
C THR A 109 -0.73 2.77 2.30
N GLU A 110 -1.56 3.83 2.44
CA GLU A 110 -2.02 4.62 1.28
C GLU A 110 -0.83 5.24 0.51
N GLU A 111 0.24 5.63 1.21
CA GLU A 111 1.42 6.28 0.62
C GLU A 111 2.28 5.30 -0.21
N ASN A 112 2.17 4.02 0.06
CA ASN A 112 2.95 2.97 -0.59
C ASN A 112 2.25 2.32 -1.77
N LEU A 113 0.97 2.62 -2.00
CA LEU A 113 0.18 2.02 -3.05
C LEU A 113 -0.05 2.98 -4.21
N TYR A 114 0.01 2.42 -5.40
CA TYR A 114 -0.27 3.06 -6.69
C TYR A 114 -1.19 2.17 -7.49
N TYR A 115 -1.91 2.73 -8.46
CA TYR A 115 -2.75 1.99 -9.38
C TYR A 115 -2.61 2.53 -10.81
N ASP A 116 -2.80 1.65 -11.78
CA ASP A 116 -2.79 1.99 -13.20
C ASP A 116 -4.20 2.32 -13.74
N GLU A 117 -4.27 2.59 -15.03
CA GLU A 117 -5.54 2.85 -15.74
C GLU A 117 -6.54 1.69 -15.66
N ASN A 118 -6.07 0.44 -15.50
CA ASN A 118 -6.88 -0.76 -15.36
C ASN A 118 -7.27 -1.05 -13.90
N GLY A 119 -6.83 -0.21 -12.95
CA GLY A 119 -7.06 -0.40 -11.52
C GLY A 119 -6.24 -1.54 -10.92
N LEU A 120 -5.17 -1.98 -11.57
CA LEU A 120 -4.19 -2.88 -10.99
C LEU A 120 -3.33 -2.13 -9.98
N LEU A 121 -3.07 -2.75 -8.84
CA LEU A 121 -2.31 -2.14 -7.75
C LEU A 121 -0.85 -2.53 -7.79
N TYR A 122 -0.02 -1.58 -7.39
CA TYR A 122 1.43 -1.70 -7.31
C TYR A 122 1.93 -1.15 -5.99
N LEU A 123 2.75 -1.93 -5.29
CA LEU A 123 3.36 -1.56 -4.03
C LEU A 123 4.74 -0.92 -4.28
N LYS A 124 5.00 0.20 -3.62
CA LYS A 124 6.30 0.87 -3.63
C LYS A 124 7.25 0.21 -2.64
N ASP A 125 6.97 0.34 -1.35
CA ASP A 125 7.85 -0.12 -0.28
C ASP A 125 7.61 -1.59 0.06
N ARG A 126 8.70 -2.35 0.11
CA ARG A 126 8.77 -3.73 0.53
C ARG A 126 10.11 -4.01 1.17
N ASP A 127 10.15 -4.99 2.02
CA ASP A 127 11.38 -5.53 2.63
C ASP A 127 11.35 -7.05 2.54
N ILE A 128 12.43 -7.71 2.86
CA ILE A 128 12.46 -9.14 3.09
C ILE A 128 12.05 -9.43 4.55
N TYR A 129 11.62 -10.65 4.82
CA TYR A 129 11.36 -11.06 6.18
C TYR A 129 12.66 -11.12 6.99
N GLY A 130 12.60 -10.62 8.21
CA GLY A 130 13.64 -10.80 9.19
C GLY A 130 13.77 -12.29 9.58
N ARG A 131 14.87 -12.64 10.24
CA ARG A 131 15.12 -14.02 10.66
C ARG A 131 14.02 -14.52 11.61
N GLY A 132 13.27 -15.52 11.16
CA GLY A 132 12.17 -16.12 11.93
C GLY A 132 10.82 -15.43 11.77
N GLU A 133 10.74 -14.33 11.06
CA GLU A 133 9.48 -13.69 10.66
C GLU A 133 8.78 -14.52 9.58
N LYS A 134 7.46 -14.42 9.57
CA LYS A 134 6.59 -15.13 8.63
C LYS A 134 5.50 -14.20 8.13
N PRO A 135 4.89 -14.50 6.97
CA PRO A 135 3.69 -13.80 6.50
C PRO A 135 2.61 -13.76 7.60
N ASP A 136 2.01 -12.60 7.80
CA ASP A 136 0.89 -12.40 8.71
C ASP A 136 -0.39 -12.20 7.90
N ASP A 137 -1.17 -13.26 7.77
CA ASP A 137 -2.45 -13.23 7.06
C ASP A 137 -3.46 -12.31 7.75
N THR A 138 -3.39 -12.18 9.07
CA THR A 138 -4.28 -11.28 9.85
C THR A 138 -3.96 -9.83 9.53
N TYR A 139 -2.69 -9.48 9.44
CA TYR A 139 -2.25 -8.14 9.03
C TYR A 139 -2.79 -7.77 7.65
N PHE A 140 -2.63 -8.67 6.66
CA PHE A 140 -3.11 -8.43 5.30
C PHE A 140 -4.64 -8.29 5.26
N LEU A 141 -5.36 -9.19 5.93
CA LEU A 141 -6.82 -9.18 5.99
C LEU A 141 -7.34 -7.87 6.60
N ASN A 142 -6.77 -7.43 7.72
CA ASN A 142 -7.16 -6.20 8.39
C ASN A 142 -6.79 -4.95 7.56
N ALA A 143 -5.63 -4.94 6.91
CA ALA A 143 -5.27 -3.89 5.98
C ALA A 143 -6.28 -3.81 4.83
N TYR A 144 -6.63 -4.93 4.21
CA TYR A 144 -7.61 -4.95 3.12
C TYR A 144 -8.98 -4.41 3.57
N LYS A 145 -9.49 -4.86 4.72
CA LYS A 145 -10.74 -4.33 5.31
C LYS A 145 -10.65 -2.81 5.52
N SER A 146 -9.52 -2.31 6.00
CA SER A 146 -9.31 -0.88 6.23
C SER A 146 -9.35 -0.07 4.95
N PHE A 147 -8.77 -0.59 3.86
CA PHE A 147 -8.84 0.04 2.54
C PHE A 147 -10.26 0.03 1.99
N VAL A 148 -10.99 -1.07 2.11
CA VAL A 148 -12.40 -1.15 1.68
C VAL A 148 -13.25 -0.13 2.43
N ALA A 149 -13.15 -0.09 3.76
CA ALA A 149 -13.91 0.85 4.58
C ALA A 149 -13.57 2.31 4.23
N GLY A 150 -12.30 2.68 4.26
CA GLY A 150 -11.84 4.06 4.06
C GLY A 150 -12.09 4.61 2.65
N VAL A 151 -12.20 3.73 1.62
CA VAL A 151 -12.48 4.14 0.23
C VAL A 151 -13.97 4.19 -0.08
N LEU A 152 -14.79 3.24 0.42
CA LEU A 152 -16.19 3.10 0.00
C LEU A 152 -17.17 3.91 0.86
N GLY A 153 -16.78 4.47 1.98
CA GLY A 153 -17.68 5.39 2.66
C GLY A 153 -17.70 5.35 4.18
N SER A 154 -16.70 4.75 4.82
CA SER A 154 -16.53 4.92 6.26
C SER A 154 -16.32 6.40 6.61
N LYS A 155 -16.80 6.82 7.77
CA LYS A 155 -16.49 8.13 8.34
C LYS A 155 -15.01 8.28 8.74
N TYR A 156 -14.27 7.17 8.77
CA TYR A 156 -12.85 7.13 9.09
C TYR A 156 -12.01 6.96 7.83
N SER A 157 -10.82 7.55 7.81
CA SER A 157 -9.82 7.32 6.76
C SER A 157 -9.15 5.95 6.93
N VAL A 158 -8.54 5.43 5.85
CA VAL A 158 -7.75 4.19 5.91
C VAL A 158 -6.73 4.25 7.05
N LYS A 159 -5.98 5.35 7.15
CA LYS A 159 -4.97 5.55 8.20
C LYS A 159 -5.56 5.47 9.61
N GLN A 160 -6.69 6.17 9.86
CA GLN A 160 -7.35 6.12 11.17
C GLN A 160 -7.80 4.70 11.53
N ILE A 161 -8.33 3.95 10.55
CA ILE A 161 -8.75 2.56 10.76
C ILE A 161 -7.55 1.67 11.06
N GLN A 162 -6.44 1.84 10.34
CA GLN A 162 -5.22 1.07 10.59
C GLN A 162 -4.58 1.36 11.95
N GLU A 163 -4.64 2.61 12.40
CA GLU A 163 -4.10 3.02 13.71
C GLU A 163 -4.99 2.58 14.89
N SER A 164 -6.31 2.59 14.71
CA SER A 164 -7.29 2.32 15.78
C SER A 164 -7.85 0.90 15.77
N GLY A 165 -7.64 0.15 14.69
CA GLY A 165 -8.24 -1.17 14.47
C GLY A 165 -9.57 -1.10 13.73
N ILE A 166 -9.90 -2.21 13.02
CA ILE A 166 -11.10 -2.31 12.18
C ILE A 166 -12.41 -2.23 12.99
N GLU A 167 -12.35 -2.46 14.30
CA GLU A 167 -13.50 -2.43 15.22
C GLU A 167 -14.20 -1.08 15.25
N ILE A 168 -13.51 0.02 14.95
CA ILE A 168 -14.14 1.35 14.88
C ILE A 168 -15.20 1.45 13.78
N CYS A 169 -15.16 0.56 12.77
CA CYS A 169 -16.13 0.48 11.68
C CYS A 169 -17.29 -0.48 11.96
N LYS A 170 -17.30 -1.19 13.11
CA LYS A 170 -18.26 -2.24 13.43
C LYS A 170 -19.72 -1.77 13.41
N GLU A 171 -19.99 -0.53 13.81
CA GLU A 171 -21.32 0.04 13.84
C GLU A 171 -21.83 0.51 12.46
N GLU A 172 -20.99 0.46 11.43
CA GLU A 172 -21.35 0.83 10.07
C GLU A 172 -22.03 -0.35 9.35
N LYS A 173 -23.37 -0.38 9.35
CA LYS A 173 -24.19 -1.50 8.82
C LYS A 173 -23.81 -1.92 7.41
N TRP A 174 -23.46 -0.97 6.53
CA TRP A 174 -23.08 -1.27 5.17
C TRP A 174 -21.77 -2.08 5.08
N PHE A 175 -20.92 -1.97 6.11
CA PHE A 175 -19.62 -2.61 6.19
C PHE A 175 -19.68 -4.01 6.82
N GLU A 176 -20.80 -4.38 7.47
CA GLU A 176 -20.97 -5.65 8.17
C GLU A 176 -20.59 -6.88 7.32
N PRO A 177 -20.98 -7.01 6.02
CA PRO A 177 -20.57 -8.14 5.20
C PRO A 177 -19.04 -8.26 5.04
N ILE A 178 -18.34 -7.13 4.91
CA ILE A 178 -16.87 -7.09 4.81
C ILE A 178 -16.22 -7.34 6.16
N TYR A 179 -16.79 -6.76 7.24
CA TYR A 179 -16.29 -6.94 8.60
C TYR A 179 -16.23 -8.42 8.99
N ASN A 180 -17.26 -9.19 8.64
CA ASN A 180 -17.39 -10.60 8.98
C ASN A 180 -16.54 -11.55 8.12
N CYS A 181 -15.97 -11.11 7.00
CA CYS A 181 -15.06 -11.92 6.18
C CYS A 181 -13.86 -12.40 6.99
N GLN A 182 -13.48 -13.67 6.81
CA GLN A 182 -12.34 -14.29 7.45
C GLN A 182 -11.16 -14.47 6.50
N THR A 183 -11.38 -14.32 5.19
CA THR A 183 -10.35 -14.49 4.16
C THR A 183 -10.36 -13.30 3.18
N VAL A 184 -9.23 -13.14 2.49
CA VAL A 184 -9.05 -12.13 1.44
C VAL A 184 -9.99 -12.39 0.26
N GLU A 185 -10.20 -13.66 -0.07
CA GLU A 185 -11.06 -14.14 -1.15
C GLU A 185 -12.51 -13.79 -0.88
N GLU A 186 -13.00 -13.99 0.36
CA GLU A 186 -14.37 -13.62 0.76
C GLU A 186 -14.62 -12.12 0.57
N ILE A 187 -13.68 -11.24 0.95
CA ILE A 187 -13.80 -9.79 0.73
C ILE A 187 -13.92 -9.50 -0.77
N ALA A 188 -13.05 -10.08 -1.58
CA ALA A 188 -13.07 -9.87 -3.03
C ALA A 188 -14.39 -10.35 -3.66
N ASP A 189 -14.97 -11.46 -3.17
CA ASP A 189 -16.25 -11.99 -3.64
C ASP A 189 -17.42 -11.09 -3.25
N VAL A 190 -17.46 -10.60 -2.01
CA VAL A 190 -18.47 -9.60 -1.58
C VAL A 190 -18.41 -8.37 -2.49
N LEU A 191 -17.21 -7.83 -2.77
CA LEU A 191 -17.06 -6.67 -3.63
C LEU A 191 -17.47 -6.93 -5.08
N ARG A 192 -17.20 -8.14 -5.62
CA ARG A 192 -17.64 -8.54 -6.98
C ARG A 192 -19.15 -8.63 -7.08
N ASN A 193 -19.82 -9.18 -6.07
CA ASN A 193 -21.27 -9.30 -6.07
C ASN A 193 -21.94 -7.92 -5.99
N VAL A 194 -21.50 -7.07 -5.10
CA VAL A 194 -21.99 -5.68 -5.00
C VAL A 194 -21.76 -4.94 -6.33
N LYS A 195 -20.61 -5.11 -6.99
CA LYS A 195 -20.34 -4.49 -8.30
C LYS A 195 -21.33 -4.92 -9.37
N LYS A 196 -21.73 -6.19 -9.41
CA LYS A 196 -22.69 -6.71 -10.39
C LYS A 196 -24.08 -6.08 -10.24
N ASP A 197 -24.54 -5.87 -9.01
CA ASP A 197 -25.87 -5.32 -8.73
C ASP A 197 -26.03 -3.88 -9.27
N TYR A 198 -24.93 -3.13 -9.40
CA TYR A 198 -24.95 -1.77 -9.96
C TYR A 198 -24.83 -1.67 -11.48
N VAL A 199 -24.38 -2.72 -12.16
CA VAL A 199 -24.26 -2.75 -13.64
C VAL A 199 -25.59 -3.18 -14.29
N THR A 200 -26.53 -3.71 -13.50
CA THR A 200 -27.84 -4.20 -13.95
C THR A 200 -28.98 -3.20 -13.71
N GLU A 201 -28.75 -2.05 -13.09
CA GLU A 201 -29.65 -0.90 -12.98
C GLU A 201 -29.35 0.16 -14.04
#